data_55ec071895f001b5f54f3421fc9d7e3b
#
_entry.id   55ec071895f001b5f54f3421fc9d7e3b
#
_cell.length_a   1.000
_cell.length_b   1.000
_cell.length_c   1.000
_cell.angle_alpha   90.00
_cell.angle_beta   90.00
_cell.angle_gamma   90.00
#
_symmetry.space_group_name_H-M   'P 1'
#
loop_
_entity.id
_entity.type
_entity.pdbx_description
1 polymer ?
#
loop_
_entity_poly.entity_id
_entity_poly.type
_entity_poly.pdbx_seq_one_letter_code
_entity_poly.pdbx_strand_id
1 'polypeptide(L)'
;MKNGLEDYYVIRGNKKMRFGYTTGSCAAAACKGATEILLGGKLQETVTLMTPKGILLTLELKDIQIETDKVTCAIRKDAGDDPDTTNGILVYATVEKTKEQGITLDGGIGVGRVTKAGLSQKIGEAAINPVPKSMILRATTETAEKYDYEGGLKIIISVPEGVEIGKKTFNPRLGIVGGISILGTSGIVEPMSEAALVQSIRVEMKQHFSQGEEYLLVTPGNYGADYLREHMDLPYEKNIKCSNYVGETIDMAIDMGVKGILFIAHIGKFVKVAAGIMNTHSHSADARMEVLASNAIRAGAPLECAKEILNASTTDEALDILNRYQMTQGTMKEVLDRIQFYLNHRSYEQILLGAVVFSNTCGYLGQTADAAKLIEQINIQNEKIKDK
;
A
#
# COMPACT_ATOMS: atom_id res chain seq x y z
N MET A 1 21.97 -1.93 22.77
CA MET A 1 20.87 -2.04 23.77
C MET A 1 19.78 -2.93 23.20
N LYS A 2 19.13 -3.75 24.01
CA LYS A 2 17.95 -4.53 23.57
C LYS A 2 16.77 -3.59 23.44
N ASN A 3 16.06 -3.67 22.30
CA ASN A 3 14.94 -2.78 22.00
C ASN A 3 13.54 -3.41 22.19
N GLY A 4 13.51 -4.70 22.60
CA GLY A 4 12.26 -5.46 22.81
C GLY A 4 11.80 -6.26 21.58
N LEU A 5 12.58 -6.26 20.47
CA LEU A 5 12.25 -6.98 19.24
C LEU A 5 13.16 -8.18 18.95
N GLU A 6 14.05 -8.55 19.87
CA GLU A 6 15.09 -9.57 19.64
C GLU A 6 14.50 -10.94 19.26
N ASP A 7 13.35 -11.27 19.80
CA ASP A 7 12.67 -12.55 19.56
C ASP A 7 11.60 -12.47 18.47
N TYR A 8 11.40 -11.28 17.87
CA TYR A 8 10.38 -11.07 16.84
C TYR A 8 10.99 -11.09 15.44
N TYR A 9 10.55 -12.06 14.66
CA TYR A 9 10.98 -12.23 13.27
C TYR A 9 9.90 -12.94 12.45
N VAL A 10 10.02 -12.85 11.14
CA VAL A 10 9.24 -13.64 10.18
C VAL A 10 10.21 -14.44 9.31
N ILE A 11 9.80 -15.63 8.90
CA ILE A 11 10.54 -16.42 7.91
C ILE A 11 9.92 -16.15 6.54
N ARG A 12 10.73 -15.61 5.62
CA ARG A 12 10.36 -15.36 4.23
C ARG A 12 11.33 -16.09 3.31
N GLY A 13 10.80 -17.09 2.57
CA GLY A 13 11.66 -18.05 1.91
C GLY A 13 12.55 -18.78 2.94
N ASN A 14 13.86 -18.75 2.74
CA ASN A 14 14.84 -19.37 3.66
C ASN A 14 15.53 -18.34 4.59
N LYS A 15 14.99 -17.11 4.69
CA LYS A 15 15.61 -16.03 5.49
C LYS A 15 14.75 -15.73 6.71
N LYS A 16 15.43 -15.64 7.87
CA LYS A 16 14.88 -15.08 9.10
C LYS A 16 15.02 -13.57 9.00
N MET A 17 13.90 -12.85 8.98
CA MET A 17 13.84 -11.39 8.84
C MET A 17 13.35 -10.76 10.13
N ARG A 18 14.17 -9.84 10.69
CA ARG A 18 13.93 -9.17 11.97
C ARG A 18 12.87 -8.09 11.83
N PHE A 19 11.98 -7.98 12.83
CA PHE A 19 11.01 -6.90 12.93
C PHE A 19 11.68 -5.54 13.20
N GLY A 20 10.97 -4.49 12.85
CA GLY A 20 11.29 -3.11 13.19
C GLY A 20 10.10 -2.39 13.83
N TYR A 21 10.21 -1.07 13.97
CA TYR A 21 9.14 -0.22 14.49
C TYR A 21 8.86 0.96 13.56
N THR A 22 7.61 1.41 13.58
CA THR A 22 7.06 2.39 12.62
C THR A 22 7.46 3.82 12.95
N THR A 23 7.29 4.75 11.97
CA THR A 23 7.42 6.21 12.22
C THR A 23 6.46 6.67 13.32
N GLY A 24 5.26 6.05 13.43
CA GLY A 24 4.32 6.31 14.52
C GLY A 24 4.86 5.96 15.89
N SER A 25 5.52 4.80 16.02
CA SER A 25 6.18 4.41 17.28
C SER A 25 7.35 5.32 17.62
N CYS A 26 8.15 5.72 16.62
CA CYS A 26 9.24 6.69 16.84
C CYS A 26 8.70 8.03 17.36
N ALA A 27 7.65 8.56 16.73
CA ALA A 27 7.04 9.83 17.11
C ALA A 27 6.44 9.76 18.53
N ALA A 28 5.72 8.68 18.86
CA ALA A 28 5.13 8.51 20.19
C ALA A 28 6.19 8.35 21.28
N ALA A 29 7.26 7.59 21.02
CA ALA A 29 8.37 7.39 21.95
C ALA A 29 9.18 8.69 22.15
N ALA A 30 9.49 9.41 21.08
CA ALA A 30 10.16 10.72 21.17
C ALA A 30 9.30 11.71 21.98
N CYS A 31 7.99 11.74 21.72
CA CYS A 31 7.07 12.60 22.45
C CYS A 31 7.00 12.24 23.94
N LYS A 32 6.89 10.95 24.26
CA LYS A 32 6.91 10.48 25.65
C LYS A 32 8.21 10.89 26.36
N GLY A 33 9.36 10.63 25.75
CA GLY A 33 10.68 10.98 26.30
C GLY A 33 10.82 12.50 26.53
N ALA A 34 10.45 13.30 25.53
CA ALA A 34 10.47 14.76 25.65
C ALA A 34 9.56 15.26 26.80
N THR A 35 8.35 14.68 26.93
CA THR A 35 7.41 15.02 28.02
C THR A 35 7.95 14.61 29.38
N GLU A 36 8.53 13.40 29.52
CA GLU A 36 9.14 12.92 30.77
C GLU A 36 10.28 13.82 31.23
N ILE A 37 11.14 14.27 30.29
CA ILE A 37 12.24 15.19 30.59
C ILE A 37 11.69 16.59 30.97
N LEU A 38 10.72 17.12 30.22
CA LEU A 38 10.13 18.44 30.41
C LEU A 38 9.44 18.59 31.78
N LEU A 39 8.69 17.56 32.18
CA LEU A 39 7.91 17.59 33.41
C LEU A 39 8.66 17.05 34.63
N GLY A 40 9.50 16.02 34.40
CA GLY A 40 10.28 15.39 35.46
C GLY A 40 11.59 16.08 35.79
N GLY A 41 12.10 16.96 34.91
CA GLY A 41 13.33 17.71 35.11
C GLY A 41 14.61 16.85 35.13
N LYS A 42 14.54 15.58 34.72
CA LYS A 42 15.67 14.65 34.72
C LYS A 42 15.94 14.16 33.30
N LEU A 43 17.20 14.24 32.90
CA LEU A 43 17.66 13.66 31.63
C LEU A 43 17.44 12.14 31.66
N GLN A 44 16.90 11.62 30.58
CA GLN A 44 16.73 10.18 30.33
C GLN A 44 17.40 9.83 29.00
N GLU A 45 18.07 8.69 28.96
CA GLU A 45 18.69 8.18 27.73
C GLU A 45 17.80 7.24 26.95
N THR A 46 16.79 6.70 27.61
CA THR A 46 15.87 5.71 27.02
C THR A 46 14.44 5.95 27.44
N VAL A 47 13.50 5.51 26.60
CA VAL A 47 12.08 5.55 26.86
C VAL A 47 11.43 4.22 26.51
N THR A 48 10.44 3.80 27.26
CA THR A 48 9.60 2.63 26.96
C THR A 48 8.30 3.03 26.33
N LEU A 49 7.85 2.27 25.31
CA LEU A 49 6.58 2.49 24.64
C LEU A 49 5.86 1.17 24.42
N MET A 50 4.63 1.04 24.90
CA MET A 50 3.75 -0.06 24.55
C MET A 50 3.10 0.21 23.19
N THR A 51 3.33 -0.69 22.24
CA THR A 51 2.75 -0.58 20.90
C THR A 51 1.32 -1.12 20.84
N PRO A 52 0.50 -0.75 19.84
CA PRO A 52 -0.82 -1.34 19.63
C PRO A 52 -0.79 -2.86 19.44
N LYS A 53 0.33 -3.41 18.95
CA LYS A 53 0.54 -4.86 18.83
C LYS A 53 0.78 -5.56 20.18
N GLY A 54 0.90 -4.82 21.28
CA GLY A 54 1.19 -5.37 22.60
C GLY A 54 2.67 -5.66 22.86
N ILE A 55 3.57 -5.13 22.05
CA ILE A 55 5.02 -5.27 22.20
C ILE A 55 5.56 -4.03 22.92
N LEU A 56 6.29 -4.23 24.01
CA LEU A 56 6.96 -3.17 24.72
C LEU A 56 8.32 -2.87 24.05
N LEU A 57 8.46 -1.66 23.49
CA LEU A 57 9.71 -1.18 22.93
C LEU A 57 10.49 -0.41 24.00
N THR A 58 11.83 -0.57 24.02
CA THR A 58 12.77 0.26 24.76
C THR A 58 13.68 0.96 23.78
N LEU A 59 13.54 2.26 23.62
CA LEU A 59 14.15 3.04 22.56
C LEU A 59 15.10 4.10 23.14
N GLU A 60 16.22 4.29 22.47
CA GLU A 60 17.22 5.30 22.85
C GLU A 60 16.81 6.67 22.35
N LEU A 61 16.82 7.66 23.26
CA LEU A 61 16.60 9.06 22.91
C LEU A 61 17.87 9.67 22.33
N LYS A 62 17.72 10.38 21.22
CA LYS A 62 18.80 11.05 20.48
C LYS A 62 18.55 12.56 20.45
N ASP A 63 19.62 13.32 20.24
CA ASP A 63 19.61 14.76 19.98
C ASP A 63 18.75 15.54 20.98
N ILE A 64 18.92 15.25 22.29
CA ILE A 64 18.12 15.86 23.35
C ILE A 64 18.53 17.32 23.54
N GLN A 65 17.54 18.21 23.39
CA GLN A 65 17.68 19.66 23.60
C GLN A 65 16.68 20.08 24.67
N ILE A 66 17.16 20.71 25.74
CA ILE A 66 16.36 21.12 26.89
C ILE A 66 16.40 22.64 26.98
N GLU A 67 15.24 23.27 26.90
CA GLU A 67 14.99 24.68 27.18
C GLU A 67 14.04 24.80 28.39
N THR A 68 13.80 26.00 28.89
CA THR A 68 13.00 26.22 30.12
C THR A 68 11.60 25.62 30.05
N ASP A 69 10.89 25.84 28.94
CA ASP A 69 9.50 25.39 28.75
C ASP A 69 9.35 24.43 27.56
N LYS A 70 10.45 23.96 26.99
CA LYS A 70 10.44 23.14 25.78
C LYS A 70 11.55 22.10 25.79
N VAL A 71 11.23 20.87 25.40
CA VAL A 71 12.19 19.80 25.16
C VAL A 71 11.98 19.22 23.78
N THR A 72 13.10 19.02 23.08
CA THR A 72 13.13 18.30 21.79
C THR A 72 14.02 17.07 21.94
N CYS A 73 13.57 15.94 21.47
CA CYS A 73 14.39 14.75 21.31
C CYS A 73 13.95 13.92 20.09
N ALA A 74 14.76 12.96 19.71
CA ALA A 74 14.49 12.12 18.53
C ALA A 74 14.62 10.63 18.86
N ILE A 75 13.94 9.82 18.05
CA ILE A 75 14.16 8.38 17.96
C ILE A 75 14.64 8.06 16.55
N ARG A 76 15.74 7.27 16.46
CA ARG A 76 16.20 6.71 15.19
C ARG A 76 15.30 5.56 14.79
N LYS A 77 14.69 5.64 13.60
CA LYS A 77 13.84 4.56 13.08
C LYS A 77 14.70 3.34 12.72
N ASP A 78 14.26 2.18 13.17
CA ASP A 78 14.78 0.88 12.76
C ASP A 78 13.62 0.10 12.09
N ALA A 79 13.72 -0.12 10.79
CA ALA A 79 12.72 -0.87 10.03
C ALA A 79 12.93 -2.39 10.08
N GLY A 80 13.89 -2.86 10.85
CA GLY A 80 14.29 -4.27 10.82
C GLY A 80 14.92 -4.63 9.48
N ASP A 81 14.53 -5.77 8.94
CA ASP A 81 15.02 -6.23 7.63
C ASP A 81 14.03 -5.89 6.48
N ASP A 82 13.07 -4.98 6.74
CA ASP A 82 12.20 -4.46 5.68
C ASP A 82 12.95 -3.45 4.80
N PRO A 83 12.79 -3.50 3.46
CA PRO A 83 13.41 -2.54 2.53
C PRO A 83 12.72 -1.17 2.56
N ASP A 84 12.53 -0.61 3.74
CA ASP A 84 11.86 0.67 3.97
C ASP A 84 12.82 1.85 3.74
N THR A 85 12.43 2.78 2.86
CA THR A 85 13.21 3.98 2.54
C THR A 85 13.39 4.94 3.72
N THR A 86 12.57 4.79 4.77
CA THR A 86 12.63 5.57 6.00
C THR A 86 13.49 4.92 7.08
N ASN A 87 14.19 3.81 6.80
CA ASN A 87 15.09 3.18 7.76
C ASN A 87 16.26 4.11 8.13
N GLY A 88 16.55 4.23 9.42
CA GLY A 88 17.68 5.01 9.94
C GLY A 88 17.41 6.51 10.15
N ILE A 89 16.29 7.07 9.65
CA ILE A 89 15.96 8.49 9.86
C ILE A 89 15.69 8.81 11.32
N LEU A 90 15.87 10.09 11.68
CA LEU A 90 15.50 10.61 13.00
C LEU A 90 14.10 11.22 12.97
N VAL A 91 13.25 10.74 13.87
CA VAL A 91 11.91 11.27 14.09
C VAL A 91 11.92 12.06 15.39
N TYR A 92 11.79 13.38 15.28
CA TYR A 92 11.84 14.31 16.39
C TYR A 92 10.46 14.58 16.94
N ALA A 93 10.37 14.78 18.25
CA ALA A 93 9.26 15.39 18.91
C ALA A 93 9.74 16.60 19.73
N THR A 94 9.11 17.74 19.50
CA THR A 94 9.26 18.92 20.35
C THR A 94 8.00 19.05 21.19
N VAL A 95 8.16 19.08 22.51
CA VAL A 95 7.06 19.28 23.48
C VAL A 95 7.31 20.57 24.22
N GLU A 96 6.34 21.48 24.21
CA GLU A 96 6.38 22.81 24.77
C GLU A 96 5.20 23.04 25.71
N LYS A 97 5.44 23.63 26.90
CA LYS A 97 4.39 24.07 27.81
C LYS A 97 3.66 25.28 27.24
N THR A 98 2.34 25.28 27.32
CA THR A 98 1.50 26.38 26.80
C THR A 98 0.56 26.91 27.89
N LYS A 99 0.08 28.16 27.71
CA LYS A 99 -0.93 28.75 28.58
C LYS A 99 -2.34 28.22 28.31
N GLU A 100 -2.58 27.77 27.09
CA GLU A 100 -3.85 27.16 26.68
C GLU A 100 -3.89 25.73 27.19
N GLN A 101 -5.00 25.36 27.85
CA GLN A 101 -5.17 24.00 28.36
C GLN A 101 -5.35 22.99 27.26
N GLY A 102 -4.94 21.75 27.55
CA GLY A 102 -5.05 20.62 26.64
C GLY A 102 -3.79 20.34 25.83
N ILE A 103 -3.86 19.31 24.98
CA ILE A 103 -2.72 18.85 24.17
C ILE A 103 -3.00 19.14 22.71
N THR A 104 -2.13 19.90 22.06
CA THR A 104 -2.17 20.14 20.62
C THR A 104 -1.06 19.39 19.93
N LEU A 105 -1.35 18.85 18.73
CA LEU A 105 -0.40 18.06 17.92
C LEU A 105 -0.41 18.54 16.49
N ASP A 106 0.78 18.85 15.94
CA ASP A 106 0.95 19.17 14.54
C ASP A 106 2.26 18.60 13.96
N GLY A 107 2.42 18.66 12.64
CA GLY A 107 3.64 18.31 11.93
C GLY A 107 4.51 19.52 11.66
N GLY A 108 5.81 19.37 11.88
CA GLY A 108 6.85 20.31 11.53
C GLY A 108 7.56 19.92 10.23
N ILE A 109 8.84 20.31 10.11
CA ILE A 109 9.68 20.06 8.93
C ILE A 109 9.71 18.56 8.60
N GLY A 110 9.47 18.22 7.33
CA GLY A 110 9.56 16.86 6.78
C GLY A 110 8.40 15.93 7.15
N VAL A 111 7.41 16.41 7.92
CA VAL A 111 6.10 15.78 8.01
C VAL A 111 5.20 16.39 6.94
N GLY A 112 4.68 15.56 6.04
CA GLY A 112 3.87 16.03 4.92
C GLY A 112 2.57 16.70 5.33
N ARG A 113 2.02 17.53 4.42
CA ARG A 113 0.68 18.13 4.53
C ARG A 113 -0.25 17.51 3.52
N VAL A 114 -1.47 17.23 3.95
CA VAL A 114 -2.53 16.69 3.08
C VAL A 114 -3.09 17.78 2.21
N THR A 115 -3.07 17.58 0.89
CA THR A 115 -3.57 18.53 -0.11
C THR A 115 -4.77 18.03 -0.90
N LYS A 116 -5.11 16.74 -0.78
CA LYS A 116 -6.23 16.09 -1.49
C LYS A 116 -7.17 15.40 -0.50
N ALA A 117 -8.44 15.33 -0.86
CA ALA A 117 -9.43 14.54 -0.10
C ALA A 117 -9.18 13.03 -0.25
N GLY A 118 -9.77 12.21 0.64
CA GLY A 118 -9.69 10.73 0.60
C GLY A 118 -8.80 10.11 1.67
N LEU A 119 -7.96 10.89 2.33
CA LEU A 119 -7.22 10.46 3.52
C LEU A 119 -8.06 10.65 4.79
N SER A 120 -7.61 10.08 5.89
CA SER A 120 -8.26 10.25 7.20
C SER A 120 -8.06 11.63 7.80
N GLN A 121 -7.04 12.36 7.36
CA GLN A 121 -6.75 13.73 7.73
C GLN A 121 -7.48 14.68 6.77
N LYS A 122 -7.85 15.86 7.27
CA LYS A 122 -8.42 16.93 6.46
C LYS A 122 -7.33 17.62 5.62
N ILE A 123 -7.75 18.25 4.53
CA ILE A 123 -6.86 19.09 3.73
C ILE A 123 -6.24 20.17 4.63
N GLY A 124 -4.92 20.35 4.54
CA GLY A 124 -4.13 21.26 5.37
C GLY A 124 -3.57 20.65 6.65
N GLU A 125 -4.10 19.52 7.14
CA GLU A 125 -3.57 18.84 8.32
C GLU A 125 -2.24 18.13 8.03
N ALA A 126 -1.45 17.93 9.08
CA ALA A 126 -0.25 17.11 9.01
C ALA A 126 -0.59 15.66 8.69
N ALA A 127 0.23 15.00 7.89
CA ALA A 127 0.08 13.60 7.51
C ALA A 127 0.45 12.65 8.67
N ILE A 128 -0.22 12.82 9.82
CA ILE A 128 -0.12 11.96 11.00
C ILE A 128 -1.37 11.08 11.04
N ASN A 129 -1.21 9.78 10.81
CA ASN A 129 -2.33 8.85 10.72
C ASN A 129 -3.03 8.67 12.08
N PRO A 130 -4.31 8.23 12.11
CA PRO A 130 -5.11 8.18 13.34
C PRO A 130 -4.47 7.35 14.47
N VAL A 131 -3.90 6.18 14.17
CA VAL A 131 -3.26 5.33 15.18
C VAL A 131 -2.02 5.99 15.76
N PRO A 132 -1.02 6.46 14.99
CA PRO A 132 0.08 7.28 15.49
C PRO A 132 -0.37 8.49 16.29
N LYS A 133 -1.39 9.23 15.82
CA LYS A 133 -1.96 10.37 16.55
C LYS A 133 -2.46 9.96 17.94
N SER A 134 -3.21 8.86 18.00
CA SER A 134 -3.70 8.31 19.28
C SER A 134 -2.54 7.85 20.19
N MET A 135 -1.50 7.20 19.62
CA MET A 135 -0.33 6.78 20.39
C MET A 135 0.44 7.97 21.00
N ILE A 136 0.66 9.03 20.23
CA ILE A 136 1.34 10.25 20.67
C ILE A 136 0.54 10.91 21.79
N LEU A 137 -0.76 11.15 21.56
CA LEU A 137 -1.62 11.81 22.54
C LEU A 137 -1.71 10.99 23.83
N ARG A 138 -1.93 9.67 23.74
CA ARG A 138 -1.99 8.79 24.90
C ARG A 138 -0.69 8.81 25.70
N ALA A 139 0.46 8.64 25.03
CA ALA A 139 1.76 8.65 25.71
C ALA A 139 2.05 9.98 26.43
N THR A 140 1.61 11.10 25.84
CA THR A 140 1.74 12.43 26.45
C THR A 140 0.80 12.59 27.64
N THR A 141 -0.48 12.19 27.49
CA THR A 141 -1.48 12.29 28.58
C THR A 141 -1.08 11.44 29.79
N GLU A 142 -0.75 10.15 29.57
CA GLU A 142 -0.27 9.25 30.64
C GLU A 142 0.98 9.80 31.35
N THR A 143 1.87 10.47 30.61
CA THR A 143 3.04 11.11 31.19
C THR A 143 2.69 12.37 31.96
N ALA A 144 1.79 13.23 31.46
CA ALA A 144 1.33 14.41 32.15
C ALA A 144 0.63 14.05 33.51
N GLU A 145 -0.24 13.03 33.46
CA GLU A 145 -0.90 12.47 34.67
C GLU A 145 0.12 11.95 35.68
N LYS A 146 1.17 11.23 35.23
CA LYS A 146 2.23 10.71 36.08
C LYS A 146 2.97 11.82 36.88
N TYR A 147 3.02 13.03 36.34
CA TYR A 147 3.69 14.19 36.96
C TYR A 147 2.70 15.22 37.51
N ASP A 148 1.42 14.87 37.64
CA ASP A 148 0.35 15.74 38.13
C ASP A 148 0.31 17.11 37.40
N TYR A 149 0.59 17.08 36.07
CA TYR A 149 0.63 18.29 35.27
C TYR A 149 -0.71 18.57 34.59
N GLU A 150 -1.35 19.68 34.97
CA GLU A 150 -2.66 20.11 34.47
C GLU A 150 -2.57 21.20 33.37
N GLY A 151 -1.37 21.68 33.04
CA GLY A 151 -1.16 22.72 32.04
C GLY A 151 -1.30 22.21 30.62
N GLY A 152 -1.24 23.12 29.63
CA GLY A 152 -1.28 22.77 28.23
C GLY A 152 0.08 22.34 27.67
N LEU A 153 0.04 21.44 26.68
CA LEU A 153 1.21 20.98 25.95
C LEU A 153 1.01 21.11 24.44
N LYS A 154 2.00 21.66 23.77
CA LYS A 154 2.07 21.71 22.29
C LYS A 154 3.12 20.74 21.81
N ILE A 155 2.74 19.87 20.87
CA ILE A 155 3.59 18.84 20.30
C ILE A 155 3.79 19.12 18.81
N ILE A 156 5.06 19.13 18.38
CA ILE A 156 5.44 19.21 16.97
C ILE A 156 6.30 17.98 16.63
N ILE A 157 5.85 17.18 15.67
CA ILE A 157 6.61 16.06 15.14
C ILE A 157 7.35 16.51 13.88
N SER A 158 8.67 16.30 13.83
CA SER A 158 9.51 16.69 12.69
C SER A 158 10.38 15.54 12.22
N VAL A 159 10.64 15.49 10.92
CA VAL A 159 11.52 14.51 10.27
C VAL A 159 12.30 15.25 9.18
N PRO A 160 13.39 15.95 9.49
CA PRO A 160 14.08 16.82 8.51
C PRO A 160 14.42 16.12 7.20
N GLU A 161 14.92 14.88 7.26
CA GLU A 161 15.21 14.05 6.07
C GLU A 161 13.94 13.67 5.28
N GLY A 162 12.79 13.76 5.90
CA GLY A 162 11.48 13.46 5.30
C GLY A 162 11.12 14.34 4.10
N VAL A 163 11.69 15.54 4.01
CA VAL A 163 11.49 16.44 2.86
C VAL A 163 11.93 15.78 1.55
N GLU A 164 13.14 15.19 1.55
CA GLU A 164 13.68 14.54 0.35
C GLU A 164 13.17 13.10 0.18
N ILE A 165 13.03 12.38 1.28
CA ILE A 165 12.52 10.99 1.25
C ILE A 165 11.07 10.95 0.79
N GLY A 166 10.24 11.90 1.23
CA GLY A 166 8.84 12.00 0.85
C GLY A 166 8.61 12.02 -0.66
N LYS A 167 9.52 12.65 -1.41
CA LYS A 167 9.48 12.71 -2.88
C LYS A 167 9.64 11.33 -3.55
N LYS A 168 10.30 10.37 -2.86
CA LYS A 168 10.57 9.01 -3.35
C LYS A 168 9.54 7.98 -2.89
N THR A 169 8.57 8.40 -2.08
CA THR A 169 7.49 7.55 -1.56
C THR A 169 6.22 7.67 -2.40
N PHE A 170 5.15 6.96 -2.00
CA PHE A 170 3.81 7.13 -2.57
C PHE A 170 3.13 8.46 -2.18
N ASN A 171 3.66 9.20 -1.22
CA ASN A 171 3.05 10.41 -0.68
C ASN A 171 2.64 11.45 -1.73
N PRO A 172 3.47 11.79 -2.74
CA PRO A 172 3.06 12.74 -3.77
C PRO A 172 1.80 12.32 -4.55
N ARG A 173 1.66 11.02 -4.84
CA ARG A 173 0.46 10.46 -5.49
C ARG A 173 -0.77 10.62 -4.61
N LEU A 174 -0.60 10.43 -3.30
CA LEU A 174 -1.66 10.59 -2.30
C LEU A 174 -1.94 12.06 -1.95
N GLY A 175 -1.31 13.02 -2.62
CA GLY A 175 -1.48 14.44 -2.31
C GLY A 175 -0.91 14.83 -0.95
N ILE A 176 0.13 14.14 -0.50
CA ILE A 176 0.89 14.50 0.69
C ILE A 176 2.17 15.18 0.24
N VAL A 177 2.32 16.45 0.58
CA VAL A 177 3.39 17.34 0.08
C VAL A 177 4.29 17.80 1.23
N GLY A 178 5.57 17.98 0.94
CA GLY A 178 6.55 18.55 1.88
C GLY A 178 7.17 17.60 2.87
N GLY A 179 6.83 16.30 2.82
CA GLY A 179 7.43 15.34 3.73
C GLY A 179 6.86 13.93 3.65
N ILE A 180 7.20 13.13 4.66
CA ILE A 180 6.66 11.77 4.84
C ILE A 180 5.38 11.77 5.69
N SER A 181 4.67 10.65 5.68
CA SER A 181 3.59 10.37 6.62
C SER A 181 4.13 9.74 7.90
N ILE A 182 3.56 10.13 9.04
CA ILE A 182 3.72 9.43 10.31
C ILE A 182 2.65 8.34 10.37
N LEU A 183 3.05 7.08 10.18
CA LEU A 183 2.15 5.96 9.96
C LEU A 183 2.54 4.72 10.78
N GLY A 184 1.66 3.72 10.78
CA GLY A 184 1.83 2.41 11.42
C GLY A 184 0.64 2.07 12.32
N THR A 185 -0.15 1.06 11.93
CA THR A 185 -1.37 0.65 12.65
C THR A 185 -1.06 -0.24 13.86
N SER A 186 -0.03 -1.06 13.77
CA SER A 186 0.42 -1.96 14.84
C SER A 186 1.56 -1.38 15.70
N GLY A 187 2.21 -0.30 15.23
CA GLY A 187 3.43 0.24 15.81
C GLY A 187 4.71 -0.53 15.41
N ILE A 188 4.57 -1.69 14.79
CA ILE A 188 5.64 -2.62 14.42
C ILE A 188 5.72 -2.72 12.91
N VAL A 189 6.95 -2.83 12.38
CA VAL A 189 7.23 -3.16 10.98
C VAL A 189 7.50 -4.66 10.89
N GLU A 190 6.64 -5.37 10.18
CA GLU A 190 6.86 -6.76 9.79
C GLU A 190 7.45 -6.76 8.38
N PRO A 191 8.67 -7.28 8.17
CA PRO A 191 9.30 -7.26 6.86
C PRO A 191 8.46 -7.93 5.77
N MET A 192 8.36 -7.28 4.61
CA MET A 192 7.60 -7.76 3.45
C MET A 192 6.15 -8.13 3.78
N SER A 193 5.46 -7.29 4.56
CA SER A 193 4.09 -7.50 5.00
C SER A 193 3.10 -7.37 3.82
N GLU A 194 2.45 -8.47 3.47
CA GLU A 194 1.37 -8.48 2.47
C GLU A 194 0.19 -7.60 2.91
N ALA A 195 -0.16 -7.66 4.20
CA ALA A 195 -1.23 -6.84 4.76
C ALA A 195 -0.94 -5.32 4.62
N ALA A 196 0.32 -4.90 4.80
CA ALA A 196 0.72 -3.52 4.61
C ALA A 196 0.58 -3.08 3.14
N LEU A 197 0.93 -3.96 2.19
CA LEU A 197 0.78 -3.68 0.77
C LEU A 197 -0.69 -3.59 0.37
N VAL A 198 -1.54 -4.51 0.83
CA VAL A 198 -3.00 -4.46 0.60
C VAL A 198 -3.61 -3.17 1.19
N GLN A 199 -3.16 -2.75 2.37
CA GLN A 199 -3.61 -1.47 2.95
C GLN A 199 -3.17 -0.26 2.11
N SER A 200 -1.99 -0.28 1.51
CA SER A 200 -1.55 0.79 0.60
C SER A 200 -2.43 0.88 -0.65
N ILE A 201 -2.80 -0.27 -1.23
CA ILE A 201 -3.75 -0.35 -2.35
C ILE A 201 -5.11 0.23 -1.93
N ARG A 202 -5.61 -0.13 -0.74
CA ARG A 202 -6.87 0.39 -0.20
C ARG A 202 -6.88 1.91 -0.06
N VAL A 203 -5.79 2.48 0.41
CA VAL A 203 -5.65 3.95 0.55
C VAL A 203 -5.67 4.63 -0.80
N GLU A 204 -4.94 4.09 -1.80
CA GLU A 204 -4.90 4.62 -3.16
C GLU A 204 -6.31 4.56 -3.81
N MET A 205 -6.98 3.41 -3.73
CA MET A 205 -8.36 3.24 -4.23
C MET A 205 -9.34 4.22 -3.58
N LYS A 206 -9.28 4.38 -2.26
CA LYS A 206 -10.15 5.30 -1.53
C LYS A 206 -9.92 6.75 -1.97
N GLN A 207 -8.69 7.12 -2.27
CA GLN A 207 -8.37 8.46 -2.75
C GLN A 207 -8.97 8.72 -4.14
N HIS A 208 -8.79 7.79 -5.09
CA HIS A 208 -9.40 7.87 -6.41
C HIS A 208 -10.92 7.98 -6.32
N PHE A 209 -11.55 7.12 -5.53
CA PHE A 209 -12.99 7.14 -5.30
C PHE A 209 -13.48 8.46 -4.70
N SER A 210 -12.75 9.05 -3.73
CA SER A 210 -13.09 10.33 -3.12
C SER A 210 -12.96 11.54 -4.08
N GLN A 211 -12.21 11.38 -5.18
CA GLN A 211 -12.09 12.35 -6.26
C GLN A 211 -13.19 12.19 -7.33
N GLY A 212 -14.15 11.29 -7.12
CA GLY A 212 -15.28 11.03 -8.00
C GLY A 212 -15.03 9.95 -9.06
N GLU A 213 -13.96 9.17 -8.90
CA GLU A 213 -13.68 8.04 -9.79
C GLU A 213 -14.45 6.80 -9.33
N GLU A 214 -15.63 6.59 -9.90
CA GLU A 214 -16.50 5.45 -9.61
C GLU A 214 -16.12 4.19 -10.41
N TYR A 215 -15.37 4.35 -11.52
CA TYR A 215 -14.79 3.28 -12.33
C TYR A 215 -13.27 3.37 -12.25
N LEU A 216 -12.64 2.32 -11.77
CA LEU A 216 -11.21 2.30 -11.50
C LEU A 216 -10.43 1.57 -12.60
N LEU A 217 -9.27 2.13 -12.93
CA LEU A 217 -8.30 1.54 -13.84
C LEU A 217 -7.20 0.88 -13.02
N VAL A 218 -7.01 -0.44 -13.17
CA VAL A 218 -6.15 -1.22 -12.29
C VAL A 218 -5.16 -2.07 -13.09
N THR A 219 -3.90 -2.12 -12.65
CA THR A 219 -2.89 -3.01 -13.24
C THR A 219 -2.23 -3.90 -12.18
N PRO A 220 -2.01 -5.20 -12.47
CA PRO A 220 -1.29 -6.10 -11.56
C PRO A 220 0.24 -5.88 -11.52
N GLY A 221 0.76 -4.85 -12.15
CA GLY A 221 2.20 -4.56 -12.13
C GLY A 221 2.65 -3.58 -13.20
N ASN A 222 3.97 -3.42 -13.34
CA ASN A 222 4.56 -2.42 -14.23
C ASN A 222 4.24 -2.68 -15.71
N TYR A 223 4.31 -3.93 -16.18
CA TYR A 223 3.97 -4.26 -17.57
C TYR A 223 2.58 -3.77 -17.97
N GLY A 224 1.58 -3.91 -17.09
CA GLY A 224 0.23 -3.38 -17.34
C GLY A 224 0.20 -1.86 -17.42
N ALA A 225 0.94 -1.18 -16.55
CA ALA A 225 1.03 0.28 -16.56
C ALA A 225 1.75 0.81 -17.81
N ASP A 226 2.81 0.12 -18.26
CA ASP A 226 3.55 0.47 -19.48
C ASP A 226 2.68 0.24 -20.72
N TYR A 227 2.01 -0.91 -20.81
CA TYR A 227 1.08 -1.22 -21.90
C TYR A 227 -0.06 -0.20 -21.99
N LEU A 228 -0.64 0.15 -20.86
CA LEU A 228 -1.69 1.16 -20.77
C LEU A 228 -1.23 2.50 -21.34
N ARG A 229 -0.04 2.96 -20.95
CA ARG A 229 0.53 4.24 -21.40
C ARG A 229 0.83 4.25 -22.89
N GLU A 230 1.31 3.12 -23.45
CA GLU A 230 1.84 3.05 -24.82
C GLU A 230 0.80 2.63 -25.85
N HIS A 231 -0.26 1.92 -25.44
CA HIS A 231 -1.19 1.27 -26.37
C HIS A 231 -2.67 1.59 -26.13
N MET A 232 -3.02 2.36 -25.08
CA MET A 232 -4.43 2.64 -24.78
C MET A 232 -4.67 4.13 -24.58
N ASP A 233 -5.76 4.64 -25.13
CA ASP A 233 -6.24 6.01 -24.88
C ASP A 233 -7.10 6.04 -23.62
N LEU A 234 -6.44 5.89 -22.47
CA LEU A 234 -7.03 5.92 -21.14
C LEU A 234 -6.13 6.74 -20.19
N PRO A 235 -6.67 7.29 -19.10
CA PRO A 235 -5.92 8.14 -18.16
C PRO A 235 -4.90 7.31 -17.34
N TYR A 236 -3.75 7.00 -17.93
CA TYR A 236 -2.73 6.12 -17.34
C TYR A 236 -2.19 6.63 -15.98
N GLU A 237 -2.19 7.95 -15.75
CA GLU A 237 -1.81 8.58 -14.50
C GLU A 237 -2.76 8.25 -13.33
N LYS A 238 -3.97 7.81 -13.64
CA LYS A 238 -5.00 7.37 -12.68
C LYS A 238 -4.96 5.86 -12.42
N ASN A 239 -3.95 5.19 -12.95
CA ASN A 239 -3.80 3.75 -12.79
C ASN A 239 -3.39 3.36 -11.36
N ILE A 240 -4.15 2.45 -10.76
CA ILE A 240 -3.89 1.85 -9.46
C ILE A 240 -3.15 0.53 -9.64
N LYS A 241 -2.07 0.31 -8.89
CA LYS A 241 -1.30 -0.94 -8.97
C LYS A 241 -1.75 -1.91 -7.88
N CYS A 242 -2.44 -3.00 -8.26
CA CYS A 242 -2.91 -4.00 -7.30
C CYS A 242 -1.90 -5.13 -7.00
N SER A 243 -0.71 -5.13 -7.60
CA SER A 243 0.29 -6.20 -7.45
C SER A 243 -0.30 -7.58 -7.80
N ASN A 244 -0.27 -8.52 -6.86
CA ASN A 244 -0.82 -9.86 -7.03
C ASN A 244 -2.24 -10.01 -6.41
N TYR A 245 -2.76 -8.96 -5.79
CA TYR A 245 -3.96 -8.98 -4.93
C TYR A 245 -5.23 -8.61 -5.71
N VAL A 246 -5.52 -9.36 -6.77
CA VAL A 246 -6.70 -9.14 -7.63
C VAL A 246 -7.99 -9.31 -6.82
N GLY A 247 -8.08 -10.36 -6.01
CA GLY A 247 -9.27 -10.64 -5.20
C GLY A 247 -9.52 -9.59 -4.14
N GLU A 248 -8.49 -9.25 -3.36
CA GLU A 248 -8.58 -8.21 -2.32
C GLU A 248 -8.94 -6.84 -2.92
N THR A 249 -8.45 -6.55 -4.14
CA THR A 249 -8.79 -5.32 -4.85
C THR A 249 -10.27 -5.27 -5.22
N ILE A 250 -10.84 -6.38 -5.68
CA ILE A 250 -12.28 -6.49 -5.97
C ILE A 250 -13.09 -6.31 -4.68
N ASP A 251 -12.72 -7.02 -3.60
CA ASP A 251 -13.44 -6.94 -2.33
C ASP A 251 -13.43 -5.51 -1.75
N MET A 252 -12.28 -4.83 -1.82
CA MET A 252 -12.14 -3.44 -1.38
C MET A 252 -12.98 -2.48 -2.24
N ALA A 253 -13.08 -2.71 -3.55
CA ALA A 253 -13.90 -1.90 -4.44
C ALA A 253 -15.40 -2.01 -4.09
N ILE A 254 -15.87 -3.23 -3.81
CA ILE A 254 -17.24 -3.48 -3.37
C ILE A 254 -17.54 -2.75 -2.05
N ASP A 255 -16.65 -2.92 -1.06
CA ASP A 255 -16.76 -2.28 0.26
C ASP A 255 -16.80 -0.74 0.18
N MET A 256 -16.12 -0.15 -0.80
CA MET A 256 -16.11 1.30 -1.04
C MET A 256 -17.30 1.82 -1.86
N GLY A 257 -18.07 0.95 -2.50
CA GLY A 257 -19.15 1.34 -3.41
C GLY A 257 -18.69 1.74 -4.81
N VAL A 258 -17.51 1.28 -5.24
CA VAL A 258 -17.00 1.45 -6.61
C VAL A 258 -17.93 0.74 -7.59
N LYS A 259 -18.22 1.36 -8.74
CA LYS A 259 -19.15 0.81 -9.74
C LYS A 259 -18.50 -0.19 -10.69
N GLY A 260 -17.18 -0.12 -10.89
CA GLY A 260 -16.50 -1.06 -11.74
C GLY A 260 -14.98 -0.94 -11.73
N ILE A 261 -14.32 -2.02 -12.19
CA ILE A 261 -12.86 -2.10 -12.36
C ILE A 261 -12.53 -2.64 -13.73
N LEU A 262 -11.64 -1.93 -14.44
CA LEU A 262 -10.96 -2.42 -15.64
C LEU A 262 -9.54 -2.83 -15.29
N PHE A 263 -9.21 -4.11 -15.47
CA PHE A 263 -7.85 -4.62 -15.33
C PHE A 263 -7.12 -4.57 -16.67
N ILE A 264 -5.89 -4.02 -16.67
CA ILE A 264 -4.97 -4.09 -17.82
C ILE A 264 -3.81 -4.98 -17.39
N ALA A 265 -3.72 -6.19 -17.96
CA ALA A 265 -2.92 -7.23 -17.35
C ALA A 265 -2.13 -8.07 -18.35
N HIS A 266 -0.86 -8.29 -18.05
CA HIS A 266 -0.02 -9.24 -18.76
C HIS A 266 -0.48 -10.68 -18.51
N ILE A 267 -0.57 -11.49 -19.55
CA ILE A 267 -1.02 -12.89 -19.52
C ILE A 267 -0.27 -13.73 -18.49
N GLY A 268 1.03 -13.50 -18.30
CA GLY A 268 1.88 -14.23 -17.37
C GLY A 268 1.40 -14.27 -15.91
N LYS A 269 0.61 -13.29 -15.50
CA LYS A 269 -0.05 -13.29 -14.19
C LYS A 269 -1.54 -13.59 -14.32
N PHE A 270 -2.19 -12.96 -15.29
CA PHE A 270 -3.65 -12.88 -15.31
C PHE A 270 -4.33 -14.15 -15.83
N VAL A 271 -3.61 -14.99 -16.56
CA VAL A 271 -4.10 -16.33 -16.92
C VAL A 271 -4.57 -17.16 -15.74
N LYS A 272 -3.98 -16.95 -14.55
CA LYS A 272 -4.35 -17.63 -13.30
C LYS A 272 -5.79 -17.30 -12.87
N VAL A 273 -6.26 -16.10 -13.17
CA VAL A 273 -7.65 -15.68 -12.87
C VAL A 273 -8.66 -16.54 -13.65
N ALA A 274 -8.29 -17.06 -14.82
CA ALA A 274 -9.13 -18.01 -15.58
C ALA A 274 -9.36 -19.35 -14.85
N ALA A 275 -8.61 -19.62 -13.78
CA ALA A 275 -8.81 -20.76 -12.87
C ALA A 275 -9.36 -20.34 -11.49
N GLY A 276 -9.75 -19.07 -11.32
CA GLY A 276 -10.24 -18.54 -10.03
C GLY A 276 -9.13 -18.20 -9.04
N ILE A 277 -7.86 -18.20 -9.46
CA ILE A 277 -6.72 -17.86 -8.61
C ILE A 277 -6.61 -16.33 -8.51
N MET A 278 -7.09 -15.77 -7.43
CA MET A 278 -7.22 -14.32 -7.23
C MET A 278 -5.99 -13.66 -6.61
N ASN A 279 -5.11 -14.42 -5.94
CA ASN A 279 -3.75 -14.00 -5.62
C ASN A 279 -2.81 -14.59 -6.67
N THR A 280 -2.32 -13.74 -7.58
CA THR A 280 -1.52 -14.18 -8.74
C THR A 280 -0.05 -14.43 -8.42
N HIS A 281 0.38 -14.36 -7.14
CA HIS A 281 1.73 -14.67 -6.74
C HIS A 281 2.05 -16.16 -6.96
N SER A 282 3.26 -16.47 -7.41
CA SER A 282 3.68 -17.86 -7.71
C SER A 282 3.69 -18.76 -6.47
N HIS A 283 3.92 -18.20 -5.27
CA HIS A 283 3.81 -18.95 -4.02
C HIS A 283 2.38 -19.38 -3.67
N SER A 284 1.38 -18.63 -4.13
CA SER A 284 -0.03 -19.00 -3.91
C SER A 284 -0.45 -20.10 -4.86
N ALA A 285 -0.10 -19.98 -6.13
CA ALA A 285 -0.29 -21.01 -7.14
C ALA A 285 0.52 -20.68 -8.40
N ASP A 286 1.08 -21.68 -9.05
CA ASP A 286 1.64 -21.57 -10.39
C ASP A 286 0.98 -22.64 -11.27
N ALA A 287 -0.14 -22.32 -11.87
CA ALA A 287 -0.94 -23.21 -12.72
C ALA A 287 -1.11 -22.62 -14.13
N ARG A 288 -0.14 -21.81 -14.57
CA ARG A 288 -0.23 -21.08 -15.86
C ARG A 288 -0.36 -22.03 -17.05
N MET A 289 0.47 -23.05 -17.07
CA MET A 289 0.51 -24.02 -18.19
C MET A 289 -0.72 -24.92 -18.17
N GLU A 290 -1.14 -25.38 -17.00
CA GLU A 290 -2.35 -26.16 -16.82
C GLU A 290 -3.60 -25.39 -17.26
N VAL A 291 -3.68 -24.11 -16.91
CA VAL A 291 -4.80 -23.25 -17.32
C VAL A 291 -4.80 -23.05 -18.83
N LEU A 292 -3.64 -22.77 -19.46
CA LEU A 292 -3.55 -22.61 -20.91
C LEU A 292 -3.88 -23.94 -21.61
N ALA A 293 -3.29 -25.05 -21.19
CA ALA A 293 -3.52 -26.36 -21.80
C ALA A 293 -5.00 -26.79 -21.71
N SER A 294 -5.63 -26.60 -20.53
CA SER A 294 -7.05 -26.95 -20.36
C SER A 294 -7.97 -26.11 -21.24
N ASN A 295 -7.68 -24.81 -21.41
CA ASN A 295 -8.46 -23.94 -22.27
C ASN A 295 -8.14 -24.17 -23.76
N ALA A 296 -6.94 -24.59 -24.12
CA ALA A 296 -6.62 -25.06 -25.47
C ALA A 296 -7.47 -26.29 -25.84
N ILE A 297 -7.59 -27.26 -24.95
CA ILE A 297 -8.45 -28.45 -25.16
C ILE A 297 -9.92 -28.02 -25.31
N ARG A 298 -10.42 -27.07 -24.51
CA ARG A 298 -11.79 -26.54 -24.65
C ARG A 298 -12.01 -25.87 -26.02
N ALA A 299 -10.99 -25.21 -26.54
CA ALA A 299 -11.00 -24.59 -27.85
C ALA A 299 -10.86 -25.60 -29.00
N GLY A 300 -10.68 -26.90 -28.72
CA GLY A 300 -10.53 -27.97 -29.70
C GLY A 300 -9.09 -28.25 -30.13
N ALA A 301 -8.08 -27.78 -29.37
CA ALA A 301 -6.70 -28.10 -29.68
C ALA A 301 -6.40 -29.59 -29.56
N PRO A 302 -5.53 -30.15 -30.43
CA PRO A 302 -5.11 -31.54 -30.34
C PRO A 302 -4.33 -31.81 -29.04
N LEU A 303 -4.38 -33.05 -28.55
CA LEU A 303 -3.75 -33.44 -27.29
C LEU A 303 -2.25 -33.15 -27.27
N GLU A 304 -1.57 -33.27 -28.40
CA GLU A 304 -0.15 -32.94 -28.54
C GLU A 304 0.14 -31.47 -28.24
N CYS A 305 -0.67 -30.56 -28.74
CA CYS A 305 -0.57 -29.14 -28.42
C CYS A 305 -0.67 -28.91 -26.89
N ALA A 306 -1.66 -29.53 -26.23
CA ALA A 306 -1.82 -29.41 -24.79
C ALA A 306 -0.63 -29.98 -24.01
N LYS A 307 -0.06 -31.10 -24.44
CA LYS A 307 1.15 -31.68 -23.83
C LYS A 307 2.36 -30.78 -23.99
N GLU A 308 2.55 -30.15 -25.17
CA GLU A 308 3.64 -29.21 -25.38
C GLU A 308 3.47 -27.98 -24.46
N ILE A 309 2.27 -27.44 -24.35
CA ILE A 309 1.97 -26.31 -23.43
C ILE A 309 2.31 -26.68 -21.98
N LEU A 310 1.96 -27.88 -21.52
CA LEU A 310 2.28 -28.33 -20.15
C LEU A 310 3.79 -28.41 -19.87
N ASN A 311 4.62 -28.58 -20.89
CA ASN A 311 6.07 -28.62 -20.79
C ASN A 311 6.73 -27.25 -20.98
N ALA A 312 5.96 -26.22 -21.37
CA ALA A 312 6.48 -24.88 -21.55
C ALA A 312 6.88 -24.23 -20.20
N SER A 313 7.92 -23.43 -20.21
CA SER A 313 8.43 -22.73 -19.01
C SER A 313 7.76 -21.37 -18.81
N THR A 314 7.30 -20.74 -19.89
CA THR A 314 6.72 -19.39 -19.88
C THR A 314 5.41 -19.33 -20.67
N THR A 315 4.59 -18.33 -20.36
CA THR A 315 3.36 -18.07 -21.11
C THR A 315 3.62 -17.65 -22.55
N ASP A 316 4.76 -16.98 -22.82
CA ASP A 316 5.12 -16.60 -24.19
C ASP A 316 5.49 -17.84 -25.02
N GLU A 317 6.24 -18.78 -24.44
CA GLU A 317 6.51 -20.08 -25.08
C GLU A 317 5.21 -20.86 -25.35
N ALA A 318 4.28 -20.85 -24.39
CA ALA A 318 2.98 -21.48 -24.58
C ALA A 318 2.15 -20.80 -25.69
N LEU A 319 2.24 -19.47 -25.83
CA LEU A 319 1.60 -18.73 -26.93
C LEU A 319 2.24 -19.08 -28.28
N ASP A 320 3.56 -19.24 -28.35
CA ASP A 320 4.26 -19.70 -29.58
C ASP A 320 3.82 -21.10 -29.97
N ILE A 321 3.61 -22.01 -29.01
CA ILE A 321 3.05 -23.35 -29.28
C ILE A 321 1.64 -23.20 -29.85
N LEU A 322 0.76 -22.43 -29.21
CA LEU A 322 -0.58 -22.18 -29.68
C LEU A 322 -0.60 -21.59 -31.13
N ASN A 323 0.33 -20.68 -31.44
CA ASN A 323 0.46 -20.10 -32.75
C ASN A 323 0.83 -21.15 -33.81
N ARG A 324 1.76 -22.05 -33.49
CA ARG A 324 2.16 -23.16 -34.42
C ARG A 324 0.96 -24.07 -34.75
N TYR A 325 0.08 -24.30 -33.75
CA TYR A 325 -1.13 -25.11 -33.95
C TYR A 325 -2.33 -24.29 -34.45
N GLN A 326 -2.19 -22.97 -34.66
CA GLN A 326 -3.27 -22.05 -35.07
C GLN A 326 -4.43 -22.00 -34.06
N MET A 327 -4.13 -22.21 -32.79
CA MET A 327 -5.11 -22.31 -31.69
C MET A 327 -5.15 -21.08 -30.80
N THR A 328 -4.33 -20.06 -31.03
CA THR A 328 -4.18 -18.90 -30.14
C THR A 328 -5.51 -18.16 -29.94
N GLN A 329 -6.22 -17.82 -31.03
CA GLN A 329 -7.46 -17.06 -30.93
C GLN A 329 -8.55 -17.84 -30.18
N GLY A 330 -8.74 -19.13 -30.49
CA GLY A 330 -9.72 -19.99 -29.83
C GLY A 330 -9.40 -20.18 -28.36
N THR A 331 -8.15 -20.47 -28.03
CA THR A 331 -7.70 -20.66 -26.64
C THR A 331 -7.84 -19.38 -25.82
N MET A 332 -7.45 -18.23 -26.39
CA MET A 332 -7.56 -16.96 -25.68
C MET A 332 -9.01 -16.53 -25.45
N LYS A 333 -9.92 -16.87 -26.37
CA LYS A 333 -11.37 -16.68 -26.16
C LYS A 333 -11.84 -17.45 -24.94
N GLU A 334 -11.51 -18.75 -24.82
CA GLU A 334 -11.86 -19.57 -23.66
C GLU A 334 -11.24 -19.01 -22.36
N VAL A 335 -9.98 -18.58 -22.40
CA VAL A 335 -9.29 -17.96 -21.25
C VAL A 335 -10.02 -16.69 -20.81
N LEU A 336 -10.38 -15.81 -21.74
CA LEU A 336 -11.06 -14.54 -21.44
C LEU A 336 -12.48 -14.76 -20.90
N ASP A 337 -13.22 -15.71 -21.47
CA ASP A 337 -14.55 -16.09 -20.97
C ASP A 337 -14.46 -16.63 -19.53
N ARG A 338 -13.41 -17.40 -19.21
CA ARG A 338 -13.15 -17.90 -17.84
C ARG A 338 -12.71 -16.79 -16.90
N ILE A 339 -11.88 -15.84 -17.35
CA ILE A 339 -11.52 -14.66 -16.57
C ILE A 339 -12.78 -13.89 -16.20
N GLN A 340 -13.65 -13.56 -17.18
CA GLN A 340 -14.91 -12.85 -16.92
C GLN A 340 -15.79 -13.60 -15.91
N PHE A 341 -15.94 -14.92 -16.09
CA PHE A 341 -16.70 -15.75 -15.16
C PHE A 341 -16.18 -15.64 -13.72
N TYR A 342 -14.86 -15.77 -13.51
CA TYR A 342 -14.31 -15.74 -12.14
C TYR A 342 -14.26 -14.34 -11.53
N LEU A 343 -14.11 -13.30 -12.33
CA LEU A 343 -14.23 -11.93 -11.87
C LEU A 343 -15.67 -11.68 -11.34
N ASN A 344 -16.69 -12.06 -12.12
CA ASN A 344 -18.10 -11.93 -11.74
C ASN A 344 -18.44 -12.81 -10.54
N HIS A 345 -17.92 -14.05 -10.51
CA HIS A 345 -18.10 -14.96 -9.37
C HIS A 345 -17.53 -14.40 -8.07
N ARG A 346 -16.33 -13.76 -8.12
CA ARG A 346 -15.72 -13.13 -6.93
C ARG A 346 -16.52 -11.95 -6.42
N SER A 347 -17.08 -11.14 -7.32
CA SER A 347 -17.84 -9.94 -6.95
C SER A 347 -19.32 -10.21 -6.67
N TYR A 348 -19.79 -11.44 -6.89
CA TYR A 348 -21.24 -11.76 -6.89
C TYR A 348 -22.03 -10.80 -7.80
N GLU A 349 -21.40 -10.38 -8.90
CA GLU A 349 -21.97 -9.44 -9.90
C GLU A 349 -22.36 -8.06 -9.31
N GLN A 350 -21.83 -7.69 -8.13
CA GLN A 350 -22.17 -6.43 -7.46
C GLN A 350 -21.56 -5.20 -8.14
N ILE A 351 -20.45 -5.38 -8.87
CA ILE A 351 -19.76 -4.32 -9.61
C ILE A 351 -19.40 -4.81 -11.01
N LEU A 352 -19.25 -3.88 -11.95
CA LEU A 352 -18.85 -4.21 -13.32
C LEU A 352 -17.36 -4.53 -13.36
N LEU A 353 -16.97 -5.71 -13.82
CA LEU A 353 -15.58 -6.14 -13.89
C LEU A 353 -15.19 -6.57 -15.29
N GLY A 354 -14.01 -6.18 -15.73
CA GLY A 354 -13.47 -6.59 -17.02
C GLY A 354 -11.95 -6.51 -17.06
N ALA A 355 -11.38 -7.09 -18.09
CA ALA A 355 -9.94 -7.12 -18.29
C ALA A 355 -9.56 -7.00 -19.77
N VAL A 356 -8.47 -6.29 -20.02
CA VAL A 356 -7.69 -6.34 -21.27
C VAL A 356 -6.43 -7.15 -20.98
N VAL A 357 -6.18 -8.17 -21.78
CA VAL A 357 -5.06 -9.10 -21.61
C VAL A 357 -4.10 -8.97 -22.78
N PHE A 358 -2.81 -8.91 -22.48
CA PHE A 358 -1.74 -8.75 -23.47
C PHE A 358 -0.50 -9.60 -23.11
N SER A 359 0.39 -9.78 -24.06
CA SER A 359 1.76 -10.30 -23.92
C SER A 359 2.75 -9.26 -24.43
N ASN A 360 3.96 -9.23 -23.89
CA ASN A 360 5.01 -8.35 -24.39
C ASN A 360 5.51 -8.77 -25.79
N THR A 361 5.40 -10.04 -26.13
CA THR A 361 5.86 -10.59 -27.42
C THR A 361 4.75 -10.61 -28.46
N CYS A 362 3.50 -10.94 -28.07
CA CYS A 362 2.37 -11.08 -28.97
C CYS A 362 1.44 -9.86 -29.01
N GLY A 363 1.69 -8.84 -28.17
CA GLY A 363 0.82 -7.66 -28.07
C GLY A 363 -0.55 -7.97 -27.47
N TYR A 364 -1.59 -7.35 -28.00
CA TYR A 364 -2.97 -7.55 -27.59
C TYR A 364 -3.45 -8.99 -27.82
N LEU A 365 -3.94 -9.65 -26.77
CA LEU A 365 -4.45 -11.01 -26.81
C LEU A 365 -5.97 -11.09 -26.75
N GLY A 366 -6.62 -10.00 -26.36
CA GLY A 366 -8.06 -9.90 -26.27
C GLY A 366 -8.54 -9.21 -25.01
N GLN A 367 -9.86 -9.10 -24.89
CA GLN A 367 -10.50 -8.52 -23.73
C GLN A 367 -11.75 -9.30 -23.32
N THR A 368 -12.15 -9.20 -22.05
CA THR A 368 -13.36 -9.83 -21.53
C THR A 368 -14.62 -9.09 -22.00
N ALA A 369 -15.79 -9.71 -21.87
CA ALA A 369 -17.06 -9.21 -22.41
C ALA A 369 -17.39 -7.78 -21.93
N ASP A 370 -17.15 -7.47 -20.66
CA ASP A 370 -17.51 -6.18 -20.06
C ASP A 370 -16.43 -5.09 -20.21
N ALA A 371 -15.26 -5.43 -20.75
CA ALA A 371 -14.13 -4.49 -20.84
C ALA A 371 -14.44 -3.27 -21.71
N ALA A 372 -15.10 -3.45 -22.86
CA ALA A 372 -15.45 -2.35 -23.76
C ALA A 372 -16.36 -1.31 -23.07
N LYS A 373 -17.35 -1.78 -22.30
CA LYS A 373 -18.24 -0.91 -21.51
C LYS A 373 -17.49 -0.16 -20.42
N LEU A 374 -16.52 -0.81 -19.76
CA LEU A 374 -15.68 -0.17 -18.75
C LEU A 374 -14.77 0.90 -19.35
N ILE A 375 -14.18 0.65 -20.51
CA ILE A 375 -13.36 1.64 -21.25
C ILE A 375 -14.21 2.91 -21.53
N GLU A 376 -15.41 2.73 -22.03
CA GLU A 376 -16.36 3.84 -22.28
C GLU A 376 -16.68 4.61 -21.00
N GLN A 377 -17.03 3.91 -19.91
CA GLN A 377 -17.38 4.55 -18.63
C GLN A 377 -16.21 5.32 -18.02
N ILE A 378 -14.99 4.78 -18.11
CA ILE A 378 -13.77 5.46 -17.63
C ILE A 378 -13.50 6.74 -18.43
N ASN A 379 -13.69 6.73 -19.75
CA ASN A 379 -13.50 7.91 -20.58
C ASN A 379 -14.56 8.98 -20.28
N ILE A 380 -15.84 8.62 -20.18
CA ILE A 380 -16.93 9.54 -19.80
C ILE A 380 -16.67 10.15 -18.41
N GLN A 381 -16.25 9.33 -17.46
CA GLN A 381 -15.89 9.78 -16.10
C GLN A 381 -14.75 10.78 -16.14
N ASN A 382 -13.71 10.50 -16.94
CA ASN A 382 -12.52 11.35 -17.03
C ASN A 382 -12.84 12.72 -17.64
N GLU A 383 -13.69 12.79 -18.64
CA GLU A 383 -14.19 14.05 -19.21
C GLU A 383 -14.95 14.87 -18.16
N LYS A 384 -15.91 14.25 -17.47
CA LYS A 384 -16.70 14.93 -16.40
C LYS A 384 -15.86 15.46 -15.24
N ILE A 385 -14.73 14.81 -14.93
CA ILE A 385 -13.83 15.26 -13.86
C ILE A 385 -12.96 16.44 -14.33
N LYS A 386 -12.60 16.49 -15.61
CA LYS A 386 -11.84 17.62 -16.20
C LYS A 386 -12.67 18.92 -16.28
N ASP A 387 -13.98 18.81 -16.41
CA ASP A 387 -14.90 19.94 -16.54
C ASP A 387 -15.32 20.56 -15.18
N LYS A 388 -14.91 19.95 -14.06
CA LYS A 388 -15.12 20.46 -12.68
C LYS A 388 -13.89 21.17 -12.14
#